data_69dd3e1cdbaf5a2697962514660592ca
#
_entry.id   69dd3e1cdbaf5a2697962514660592ca
#
_cell.length_a   1.000
_cell.length_b   1.000
_cell.length_c   1.000
_cell.angle_alpha   90.00
_cell.angle_beta   90.00
_cell.angle_gamma   90.00
#
_symmetry.space_group_name_H-M   'P 1'
#
loop_
_entity.id
_entity.type
_entity.pdbx_description
1 polymer ?
#
loop_
_entity_poly.entity_id
_entity_poly.type
_entity_poly.pdbx_seq_one_letter_code
_entity_poly.pdbx_strand_id
1 'polypeptide(L)'
;LAISIYLTLTGLFRLDAWCFWCLASLATVAAMFVVLLARRPESGVAGPVFARNLALSAAFVTLLLGAWQHGLLQPPENPEMKALAEHLEETGAVYYGAYWCPECQRQRRLFGRSAHRLPYVECTPGGRGGMVAFECISADISGYPTWIIDGRRFQQVLTPEELARHSRFSYREQEQSQ
;
A
#
# COMPACT_ATOMS: atom_id res chain seq x y z
N LEU A 1 -10.36 4.36 21.85
CA LEU A 1 -9.29 4.76 22.78
C LEU A 1 -8.22 3.65 22.91
N ALA A 2 -8.59 2.42 23.25
CA ALA A 2 -7.61 1.31 23.40
C ALA A 2 -6.80 1.04 22.12
N ILE A 3 -7.43 1.03 20.94
CA ILE A 3 -6.77 0.83 19.66
C ILE A 3 -5.81 1.98 19.34
N SER A 4 -6.23 3.23 19.60
CA SER A 4 -5.38 4.41 19.38
C SER A 4 -4.15 4.39 20.29
N ILE A 5 -4.32 4.00 21.56
CA ILE A 5 -3.22 3.82 22.52
C ILE A 5 -2.28 2.72 22.03
N TYR A 6 -2.80 1.57 21.64
CA TYR A 6 -2.00 0.44 21.12
C TYR A 6 -1.18 0.84 19.90
N LEU A 7 -1.79 1.49 18.90
CA LEU A 7 -1.09 1.93 17.69
C LEU A 7 -0.03 3.00 17.99
N THR A 8 -0.32 3.94 18.90
CA THR A 8 0.64 4.97 19.31
C THR A 8 1.82 4.36 20.06
N LEU A 9 1.57 3.42 20.96
CA LEU A 9 2.63 2.71 21.68
C LEU A 9 3.48 1.85 20.73
N THR A 10 2.85 1.15 19.79
CA THR A 10 3.57 0.34 18.80
C THR A 10 4.42 1.22 17.88
N GLY A 11 3.90 2.38 17.44
CA GLY A 11 4.65 3.37 16.66
C GLY A 11 5.85 3.93 17.41
N LEU A 12 5.65 4.25 18.70
CA LEU A 12 6.69 4.85 19.54
C LEU A 12 7.81 3.87 19.92
N PHE A 13 7.44 2.61 20.28
CA PHE A 13 8.39 1.63 20.81
C PHE A 13 8.98 0.67 19.78
N ARG A 14 8.31 0.48 18.64
CA ARG A 14 8.81 -0.45 17.60
C ARG A 14 9.33 0.22 16.34
N LEU A 15 8.82 1.41 16.01
CA LEU A 15 9.15 2.07 14.74
C LEU A 15 10.00 3.34 14.93
N ASP A 16 10.25 3.75 16.18
CA ASP A 16 10.98 4.99 16.54
C ASP A 16 10.50 6.23 15.76
N ALA A 17 9.24 6.19 15.32
CA ALA A 17 8.61 7.20 14.47
C ALA A 17 7.70 8.11 15.30
N TRP A 18 8.19 9.29 15.62
CA TRP A 18 7.40 10.36 16.23
C TRP A 18 6.39 10.90 15.22
N CYS A 19 5.19 10.33 15.21
CA CYS A 19 4.13 10.84 14.34
C CYS A 19 3.32 11.90 15.11
N PHE A 20 3.57 13.17 14.82
CA PHE A 20 2.82 14.31 15.39
C PHE A 20 1.30 14.14 15.19
N TRP A 21 0.87 13.69 14.02
CA TRP A 21 -0.54 13.45 13.70
C TRP A 21 -1.16 12.32 14.52
N CYS A 22 -0.39 11.28 14.86
CA CYS A 22 -0.85 10.18 15.72
C CYS A 22 -1.10 10.68 17.14
N LEU A 23 -0.19 11.51 17.68
CA LEU A 23 -0.35 12.12 19.00
C LEU A 23 -1.50 13.13 19.05
N ALA A 24 -1.65 13.97 18.03
CA ALA A 24 -2.76 14.91 17.90
C ALA A 24 -4.12 14.18 17.83
N SER A 25 -4.20 13.09 17.07
CA SER A 25 -5.39 12.25 17.00
C SER A 25 -5.73 11.62 18.35
N LEU A 26 -4.73 11.06 19.04
CA LEU A 26 -4.92 10.49 20.39
C LEU A 26 -5.42 11.55 21.38
N ALA A 27 -4.82 12.74 21.38
CA ALA A 27 -5.20 13.85 22.24
C ALA A 27 -6.65 14.30 21.98
N THR A 28 -7.04 14.39 20.70
CA THR A 28 -8.40 14.77 20.31
C THR A 28 -9.43 13.73 20.76
N VAL A 29 -9.15 12.44 20.56
CA VAL A 29 -10.04 11.35 21.01
C VAL A 29 -10.13 11.31 22.55
N ALA A 30 -9.02 11.51 23.25
CA ALA A 30 -9.00 11.58 24.72
C ALA A 30 -9.81 12.79 25.23
N ALA A 31 -9.65 13.97 24.63
CA ALA A 31 -10.41 15.17 24.99
C ALA A 31 -11.91 14.96 24.76
N MET A 32 -12.32 14.40 23.62
CA MET A 32 -13.72 14.05 23.37
C MET A 32 -14.26 13.08 24.42
N PHE A 33 -13.50 12.07 24.80
CA PHE A 33 -13.89 11.10 25.81
C PHE A 33 -14.08 11.76 27.18
N VAL A 34 -13.18 12.65 27.59
CA VAL A 34 -13.27 13.42 28.83
C VAL A 34 -14.51 14.32 28.82
N VAL A 35 -14.77 15.04 27.74
CA VAL A 35 -15.97 15.88 27.58
C VAL A 35 -17.25 15.06 27.68
N LEU A 36 -17.29 13.87 27.07
CA LEU A 36 -18.45 12.97 27.16
C LEU A 36 -18.67 12.44 28.58
N LEU A 37 -17.59 12.16 29.31
CA LEU A 37 -17.69 11.75 30.73
C LEU A 37 -18.14 12.91 31.65
N ALA A 38 -17.62 14.12 31.40
CA ALA A 38 -17.95 15.32 32.20
C ALA A 38 -19.39 15.84 31.96
N ARG A 39 -19.82 15.73 30.68
CA ARG A 39 -21.19 16.09 30.27
C ARG A 39 -22.09 14.85 30.25
N ARG A 40 -22.23 14.15 31.39
CA ARG A 40 -23.26 13.11 31.51
C ARG A 40 -24.62 13.79 31.28
N PRO A 41 -25.35 13.47 30.20
CA PRO A 41 -26.68 14.03 30.01
C PRO A 41 -27.56 13.49 31.14
N GLU A 42 -28.10 14.39 31.98
CA GLU A 42 -29.10 14.05 33.00
C GLU A 42 -30.43 13.58 32.39
N SER A 43 -30.56 13.69 31.06
CA SER A 43 -31.73 13.23 30.33
C SER A 43 -31.60 11.73 30.00
N GLY A 44 -32.30 10.93 30.78
CA GLY A 44 -32.75 9.55 30.72
C GLY A 44 -32.74 8.76 29.41
N VAL A 45 -31.72 8.89 28.57
CA VAL A 45 -31.47 7.88 27.52
C VAL A 45 -30.95 6.64 28.25
N ALA A 46 -31.83 5.65 28.37
CA ALA A 46 -31.55 4.42 29.09
C ALA A 46 -30.15 3.90 28.72
N GLY A 47 -29.25 3.81 29.70
CA GLY A 47 -27.87 3.38 29.55
C GLY A 47 -27.70 2.15 28.66
N PRO A 48 -28.62 1.14 28.68
CA PRO A 48 -28.53 -0.03 27.80
C PRO A 48 -28.75 0.30 26.31
N VAL A 49 -29.59 1.28 25.97
CA VAL A 49 -29.81 1.66 24.53
C VAL A 49 -28.60 2.38 23.97
N PHE A 50 -27.99 3.28 24.76
CA PHE A 50 -26.76 3.94 24.34
C PHE A 50 -25.59 2.96 24.20
N ALA A 51 -25.40 2.07 25.18
CA ALA A 51 -24.36 1.05 25.13
C ALA A 51 -24.55 0.09 23.92
N ARG A 52 -25.78 -0.31 23.62
CA ARG A 52 -26.11 -1.12 22.44
C ARG A 52 -25.77 -0.41 21.14
N ASN A 53 -26.18 0.85 20.99
CA ASN A 53 -25.91 1.62 19.76
C ASN A 53 -24.42 1.87 19.56
N LEU A 54 -23.68 2.13 20.64
CA LEU A 54 -22.21 2.25 20.59
C LEU A 54 -21.54 0.93 20.19
N ALA A 55 -21.98 -0.20 20.74
CA ALA A 55 -21.48 -1.52 20.39
C ALA A 55 -21.77 -1.85 18.93
N LEU A 56 -22.98 -1.58 18.44
CA LEU A 56 -23.35 -1.81 17.04
C LEU A 56 -22.54 -0.94 16.07
N SER A 57 -22.34 0.35 16.40
CA SER A 57 -21.52 1.23 15.56
C SER A 57 -20.05 0.79 15.53
N ALA A 58 -19.49 0.38 16.67
CA ALA A 58 -18.14 -0.13 16.75
C ALA A 58 -17.98 -1.43 15.93
N ALA A 59 -18.92 -2.37 16.06
CA ALA A 59 -18.95 -3.60 15.27
C ALA A 59 -19.05 -3.33 13.77
N PHE A 60 -19.93 -2.41 13.37
CA PHE A 60 -20.08 -2.01 11.96
C PHE A 60 -18.80 -1.43 11.37
N VAL A 61 -18.16 -0.49 12.07
CA VAL A 61 -16.88 0.09 11.64
C VAL A 61 -15.78 -0.98 11.55
N THR A 62 -15.71 -1.88 12.52
CA THR A 62 -14.72 -2.98 12.52
C THR A 62 -14.94 -3.92 11.34
N LEU A 63 -16.20 -4.26 11.03
CA LEU A 63 -16.55 -5.09 9.87
C LEU A 63 -16.21 -4.41 8.55
N LEU A 64 -16.50 -3.11 8.42
CA LEU A 64 -16.13 -2.34 7.22
C LEU A 64 -14.62 -2.27 7.02
N LEU A 65 -13.86 -1.99 8.08
CA LEU A 65 -12.39 -1.97 8.01
C LEU A 65 -11.83 -3.35 7.71
N GLY A 66 -12.40 -4.41 8.31
CA GLY A 66 -12.05 -5.79 8.00
C GLY A 66 -12.32 -6.14 6.53
N ALA A 67 -13.50 -5.81 6.01
CA ALA A 67 -13.85 -6.01 4.60
C ALA A 67 -12.90 -5.26 3.65
N TRP A 68 -12.51 -4.04 4.01
CA TRP A 68 -11.51 -3.27 3.27
C TRP A 68 -10.14 -3.94 3.27
N GLN A 69 -9.65 -4.37 4.45
CA GLN A 69 -8.33 -5.04 4.58
C GLN A 69 -8.26 -6.36 3.83
N HIS A 70 -9.36 -7.14 3.84
CA HIS A 70 -9.45 -8.40 3.10
C HIS A 70 -9.72 -8.22 1.60
N GLY A 71 -9.76 -6.97 1.11
CA GLY A 71 -9.92 -6.67 -0.30
C GLY A 71 -11.32 -6.94 -0.86
N LEU A 72 -12.32 -7.23 0.00
CA LEU A 72 -13.71 -7.49 -0.41
C LEU A 72 -14.36 -6.28 -1.11
N LEU A 73 -13.90 -5.07 -0.79
CA LEU A 73 -14.38 -3.81 -1.37
C LEU A 73 -13.47 -3.29 -2.50
N GLN A 74 -12.40 -4.01 -2.82
CA GLN A 74 -11.48 -3.64 -3.90
C GLN A 74 -11.93 -4.32 -5.21
N PRO A 75 -11.74 -3.66 -6.37
CA PRO A 75 -12.02 -4.30 -7.65
C PRO A 75 -11.17 -5.57 -7.81
N PRO A 76 -11.66 -6.58 -8.52
CA PRO A 76 -10.90 -7.82 -8.76
C PRO A 76 -9.57 -7.51 -9.44
N GLU A 77 -8.56 -8.34 -9.18
CA GLU A 77 -7.27 -8.26 -9.85
C GLU A 77 -7.48 -8.58 -11.35
N ASN A 78 -6.91 -7.76 -12.23
CA ASN A 78 -6.96 -8.02 -13.65
C ASN A 78 -6.06 -9.24 -13.97
N PRO A 79 -6.62 -10.34 -14.52
CA PRO A 79 -5.86 -11.56 -14.77
C PRO A 79 -4.73 -11.36 -15.79
N GLU A 80 -4.91 -10.50 -16.79
CA GLU A 80 -3.88 -10.18 -17.79
C GLU A 80 -2.69 -9.45 -17.15
N MET A 81 -2.96 -8.46 -16.30
CA MET A 81 -1.90 -7.71 -15.60
C MET A 81 -1.17 -8.59 -14.60
N LYS A 82 -1.90 -9.50 -13.95
CA LYS A 82 -1.30 -10.50 -13.06
C LYS A 82 -0.34 -11.41 -13.84
N ALA A 83 -0.82 -11.99 -14.93
CA ALA A 83 -0.04 -12.91 -15.75
C ALA A 83 1.21 -12.24 -16.35
N LEU A 84 1.08 -11.00 -16.84
CA LEU A 84 2.22 -10.23 -17.33
C LEU A 84 3.25 -9.97 -16.21
N ALA A 85 2.80 -9.60 -15.01
CA ALA A 85 3.71 -9.35 -13.90
C ALA A 85 4.46 -10.61 -13.46
N GLU A 86 3.78 -11.76 -13.38
CA GLU A 86 4.37 -13.06 -13.08
C GLU A 86 5.37 -13.48 -14.17
N HIS A 87 5.03 -13.31 -15.44
CA HIS A 87 5.95 -13.57 -16.55
C HIS A 87 7.22 -12.70 -16.50
N LEU A 88 7.07 -11.41 -16.16
CA LEU A 88 8.24 -10.52 -16.01
C LEU A 88 9.16 -10.99 -14.88
N GLU A 89 8.62 -11.48 -13.77
CA GLU A 89 9.41 -12.05 -12.69
C GLU A 89 10.10 -13.36 -13.12
N GLU A 90 9.39 -14.27 -13.75
CA GLU A 90 9.92 -15.56 -14.25
C GLU A 90 11.02 -15.40 -15.28
N THR A 91 10.90 -14.40 -16.16
CA THR A 91 11.92 -14.11 -17.19
C THR A 91 13.12 -13.33 -16.66
N GLY A 92 13.13 -13.01 -15.37
CA GLY A 92 14.24 -12.29 -14.74
C GLY A 92 14.31 -10.82 -15.13
N ALA A 93 13.20 -10.23 -15.58
CA ALA A 93 13.12 -8.79 -15.72
C ALA A 93 13.28 -8.13 -14.35
N VAL A 94 13.86 -6.93 -14.30
CA VAL A 94 14.01 -6.18 -13.04
C VAL A 94 13.52 -4.76 -13.23
N TYR A 95 12.73 -4.29 -12.26
CA TYR A 95 12.19 -2.94 -12.22
C TYR A 95 12.82 -2.14 -11.08
N TYR A 96 13.75 -1.25 -11.42
CA TYR A 96 14.41 -0.36 -10.47
C TYR A 96 13.65 0.95 -10.33
N GLY A 97 13.39 1.35 -9.08
CA GLY A 97 12.64 2.55 -8.82
C GLY A 97 12.85 3.13 -7.43
N ALA A 98 12.10 4.19 -7.14
CA ALA A 98 12.03 4.79 -5.82
C ALA A 98 10.56 5.03 -5.47
N TYR A 99 10.15 4.69 -4.24
CA TYR A 99 8.76 4.78 -3.81
C TYR A 99 8.19 6.21 -3.87
N TRP A 100 9.04 7.22 -3.73
CA TRP A 100 8.68 8.64 -3.79
C TRP A 100 8.68 9.22 -5.22
N CYS A 101 9.16 8.47 -6.23
CA CYS A 101 9.25 8.94 -7.61
C CYS A 101 7.86 8.92 -8.28
N PRO A 102 7.37 10.05 -8.84
CA PRO A 102 6.05 10.11 -9.47
C PRO A 102 5.88 9.16 -10.66
N GLU A 103 6.92 9.02 -11.49
CA GLU A 103 6.90 8.13 -12.65
C GLU A 103 6.90 6.64 -12.23
N CYS A 104 7.59 6.28 -11.14
CA CYS A 104 7.51 4.94 -10.57
C CYS A 104 6.11 4.64 -10.04
N GLN A 105 5.48 5.60 -9.38
CA GLN A 105 4.09 5.46 -8.94
C GLN A 105 3.14 5.37 -10.13
N ARG A 106 3.41 6.09 -11.24
CA ARG A 106 2.65 5.98 -12.48
C ARG A 106 2.77 4.59 -13.09
N GLN A 107 3.99 4.04 -13.17
CA GLN A 107 4.24 2.67 -13.62
C GLN A 107 3.45 1.65 -12.81
N ARG A 108 3.46 1.75 -11.48
CA ARG A 108 2.71 0.85 -10.60
C ARG A 108 1.19 0.98 -10.78
N ARG A 109 0.67 2.19 -11.03
CA ARG A 109 -0.76 2.41 -11.28
C ARG A 109 -1.27 1.70 -12.53
N LEU A 110 -0.43 1.52 -13.57
CA LEU A 110 -0.79 0.78 -14.78
C LEU A 110 -1.11 -0.70 -14.49
N PHE A 111 -0.47 -1.28 -13.48
CA PHE A 111 -0.72 -2.66 -13.04
C PHE A 111 -1.82 -2.79 -11.98
N GLY A 112 -2.29 -1.67 -11.43
CA GLY A 112 -3.33 -1.67 -10.41
C GLY A 112 -2.99 -2.59 -9.23
N ARG A 113 -3.84 -3.58 -8.95
CA ARG A 113 -3.61 -4.55 -7.87
C ARG A 113 -2.42 -5.49 -8.13
N SER A 114 -2.10 -5.78 -9.38
CA SER A 114 -0.96 -6.64 -9.72
C SER A 114 0.40 -5.95 -9.56
N ALA A 115 0.42 -4.65 -9.21
CA ALA A 115 1.66 -3.89 -9.02
C ALA A 115 2.59 -4.46 -7.93
N HIS A 116 2.07 -5.23 -6.97
CA HIS A 116 2.88 -5.87 -5.92
C HIS A 116 3.64 -7.10 -6.40
N ARG A 117 3.27 -7.65 -7.58
CA ARG A 117 3.92 -8.79 -8.23
C ARG A 117 5.05 -8.37 -9.17
N LEU A 118 5.20 -7.05 -9.42
CA LEU A 118 6.30 -6.57 -10.26
C LEU A 118 7.64 -6.87 -9.60
N PRO A 119 8.65 -7.30 -10.35
CA PRO A 119 10.02 -7.56 -9.86
C PRO A 119 10.73 -6.25 -9.49
N TYR A 120 10.23 -5.59 -8.43
CA TYR A 120 10.61 -4.24 -8.03
C TYR A 120 11.78 -4.23 -7.06
N VAL A 121 12.76 -3.40 -7.35
CA VAL A 121 13.91 -3.10 -6.48
C VAL A 121 13.84 -1.63 -6.05
N GLU A 122 13.75 -1.39 -4.74
CA GLU A 122 13.78 -0.04 -4.17
C GLU A 122 15.21 0.47 -4.10
N CYS A 123 15.48 1.55 -4.84
CA CYS A 123 16.82 2.12 -4.93
C CYS A 123 17.15 3.11 -3.81
N THR A 124 16.15 3.69 -3.17
CA THR A 124 16.36 4.70 -2.12
C THR A 124 15.45 4.46 -0.91
N PRO A 125 15.69 3.40 -0.13
CA PRO A 125 14.83 3.04 1.01
C PRO A 125 14.78 4.15 2.07
N GLY A 126 15.83 4.97 2.18
CA GLY A 126 15.88 6.15 3.06
C GLY A 126 15.17 7.39 2.53
N GLY A 127 14.49 7.31 1.38
CA GLY A 127 13.78 8.43 0.76
C GLY A 127 14.63 9.29 -0.17
N ARG A 128 14.07 10.44 -0.55
CA ARG A 128 14.73 11.38 -1.47
C ARG A 128 16.02 11.94 -0.83
N GLY A 129 17.17 11.69 -1.46
CA GLY A 129 18.49 12.07 -0.95
C GLY A 129 19.10 11.08 0.04
N GLY A 130 18.43 9.96 0.33
CA GLY A 130 18.99 8.85 1.10
C GLY A 130 20.06 8.08 0.32
N MET A 131 20.75 7.15 1.01
CA MET A 131 21.72 6.26 0.36
C MET A 131 21.03 5.40 -0.71
N VAL A 132 21.71 5.26 -1.85
CA VAL A 132 21.28 4.36 -2.93
C VAL A 132 21.61 2.92 -2.54
N ALA A 133 20.67 2.02 -2.75
CA ALA A 133 20.84 0.60 -2.48
C ALA A 133 21.95 0.01 -3.37
N PHE A 134 22.71 -0.95 -2.81
CA PHE A 134 23.86 -1.56 -3.47
C PHE A 134 23.50 -2.21 -4.83
N GLU A 135 22.32 -2.84 -4.90
CA GLU A 135 21.79 -3.47 -6.11
C GLU A 135 21.62 -2.45 -7.25
N CYS A 136 21.21 -1.23 -6.93
CA CYS A 136 21.04 -0.18 -7.93
C CYS A 136 22.36 0.45 -8.35
N ILE A 137 23.34 0.54 -7.43
CA ILE A 137 24.70 1.00 -7.75
C ILE A 137 25.39 -0.03 -8.65
N SER A 138 25.30 -1.32 -8.31
CA SER A 138 25.92 -2.41 -9.07
C SER A 138 25.30 -2.57 -10.47
N ALA A 139 24.02 -2.25 -10.60
CA ALA A 139 23.31 -2.23 -11.89
C ALA A 139 23.48 -0.90 -12.65
N ASP A 140 24.28 0.03 -12.14
CA ASP A 140 24.52 1.37 -12.74
C ASP A 140 23.21 2.11 -13.07
N ILE A 141 22.29 2.18 -12.10
CA ILE A 141 20.99 2.85 -12.26
C ILE A 141 21.15 4.34 -12.00
N SER A 142 20.99 5.15 -13.07
CA SER A 142 21.15 6.61 -13.02
C SER A 142 19.83 7.37 -12.93
N GLY A 143 18.69 6.71 -13.13
CA GLY A 143 17.37 7.37 -13.07
C GLY A 143 16.22 6.38 -12.84
N TYR A 144 15.04 6.92 -12.51
CA TYR A 144 13.86 6.13 -12.15
C TYR A 144 12.63 6.57 -12.98
N PRO A 145 11.78 5.64 -13.40
CA PRO A 145 11.96 4.18 -13.36
C PRO A 145 12.98 3.68 -14.39
N THR A 146 13.67 2.58 -14.08
CA THR A 146 14.50 1.86 -15.04
C THR A 146 14.09 0.38 -15.05
N TRP A 147 13.80 -0.13 -16.22
CA TRP A 147 13.57 -1.54 -16.48
C TRP A 147 14.81 -2.19 -17.11
N ILE A 148 15.14 -3.40 -16.69
CA ILE A 148 16.09 -4.27 -17.38
C ILE A 148 15.33 -5.54 -17.78
N ILE A 149 15.20 -5.75 -19.10
CA ILE A 149 14.45 -6.87 -19.70
C ILE A 149 15.35 -7.49 -20.76
N ASP A 150 15.64 -8.78 -20.67
CA ASP A 150 16.56 -9.48 -21.60
C ASP A 150 17.91 -8.74 -21.75
N GLY A 151 18.45 -8.17 -20.64
CA GLY A 151 19.70 -7.39 -20.65
C GLY A 151 19.58 -5.99 -21.27
N ARG A 152 18.42 -5.61 -21.77
CA ARG A 152 18.16 -4.28 -22.37
C ARG A 152 17.62 -3.33 -21.33
N ARG A 153 18.14 -2.11 -21.29
CA ARG A 153 17.76 -1.07 -20.33
C ARG A 153 16.77 -0.09 -20.96
N PHE A 154 15.68 0.21 -20.20
CA PHE A 154 14.66 1.19 -20.56
C PHE A 154 14.44 2.15 -19.38
N GLN A 155 14.89 3.38 -19.52
CA GLN A 155 14.77 4.42 -18.45
C GLN A 155 13.55 5.28 -18.70
N GLN A 156 12.37 4.68 -18.63
CA GLN A 156 11.08 5.33 -18.83
C GLN A 156 9.94 4.47 -18.26
N VAL A 157 8.76 5.09 -18.14
CA VAL A 157 7.53 4.33 -17.91
C VAL A 157 7.20 3.53 -19.18
N LEU A 158 7.01 2.23 -19.04
CA LEU A 158 6.59 1.34 -20.12
C LEU A 158 5.13 0.95 -19.91
N THR A 159 4.35 0.99 -20.98
CA THR A 159 2.97 0.46 -20.96
C THR A 159 2.99 -1.07 -20.84
N PRO A 160 1.90 -1.70 -20.34
CA PRO A 160 1.81 -3.16 -20.31
C PRO A 160 2.07 -3.82 -21.65
N GLU A 161 1.62 -3.20 -22.76
CA GLU A 161 1.82 -3.69 -24.12
C GLU A 161 3.30 -3.61 -24.55
N GLU A 162 4.01 -2.57 -24.13
CA GLU A 162 5.45 -2.43 -24.39
C GLU A 162 6.23 -3.47 -23.57
N LEU A 163 5.87 -3.65 -22.30
CA LEU A 163 6.47 -4.67 -21.43
C LEU A 163 6.25 -6.08 -22.02
N ALA A 164 5.03 -6.39 -22.44
CA ALA A 164 4.70 -7.66 -23.10
C ALA A 164 5.55 -7.89 -24.36
N ARG A 165 5.71 -6.87 -25.21
CA ARG A 165 6.56 -6.95 -26.41
C ARG A 165 8.03 -7.18 -26.08
N HIS A 166 8.57 -6.46 -25.09
CA HIS A 166 9.97 -6.57 -24.70
C HIS A 166 10.31 -7.87 -24.01
N SER A 167 9.36 -8.42 -23.22
CA SER A 167 9.49 -9.72 -22.55
C SER A 167 9.00 -10.91 -23.39
N ARG A 168 8.50 -10.66 -24.61
CA ARG A 168 7.91 -11.68 -25.52
C ARG A 168 6.70 -12.37 -24.92
N PHE A 169 5.95 -11.67 -24.04
CA PHE A 169 4.71 -12.17 -23.46
C PHE A 169 3.58 -12.15 -24.48
N SER A 170 2.79 -13.23 -24.55
CA SER A 170 1.61 -13.34 -25.40
C SER A 170 0.34 -13.51 -24.57
N TYR A 171 -0.56 -12.54 -24.63
CA TYR A 171 -1.86 -12.60 -23.92
C TYR A 171 -2.74 -13.77 -24.41
N ARG A 172 -2.56 -14.27 -25.64
CA ARG A 172 -3.40 -15.34 -26.22
C ARG A 172 -3.11 -16.74 -25.66
N GLU A 173 -1.89 -17.01 -25.22
CA GLU A 173 -1.54 -18.34 -24.71
C GLU A 173 -2.18 -18.64 -23.36
N GLN A 174 -2.59 -17.62 -22.63
CA GLN A 174 -3.22 -17.77 -21.32
C GLN A 174 -4.72 -18.12 -21.38
N GLU A 175 -5.44 -17.71 -22.42
CA GLU A 175 -6.84 -18.10 -22.64
C GLU A 175 -7.00 -19.61 -22.92
N GLN A 176 -5.97 -20.27 -23.41
CA GLN A 176 -5.99 -21.70 -23.75
C GLN A 176 -5.57 -22.62 -22.58
N SER A 177 -5.02 -22.06 -21.50
CA SER A 177 -4.55 -22.82 -20.34
C SER A 177 -5.52 -22.83 -19.13
N GLN A 178 -6.68 -22.18 -19.25
CA GLN A 178 -7.78 -22.19 -18.28
C GLN A 178 -8.92 -23.07 -18.73
#